data_ea254c30ae07d4bfa104a9db28b701aa
#
_entry.id   ea254c30ae07d4bfa104a9db28b701aa
#
_cell.length_a   1.000
_cell.length_b   1.000
_cell.length_c   1.000
_cell.angle_alpha   90.00
_cell.angle_beta   90.00
_cell.angle_gamma   90.00
#
_symmetry.space_group_name_H-M   'P 1'
#
loop_
_entity.id
_entity.type
_entity.pdbx_description
1 polymer ?
#
loop_
_entity_poly.entity_id
_entity_poly.type
_entity_poly.pdbx_seq_one_letter_code
_entity_poly.pdbx_strand_id
1 'polypeptide(L)'
;MVTAAGQAGQAGKKADEATNAIEAAIGGAGAAAEFGDDNDKIGKKNDQIAAALVLRGVAKSGKFAGAANNAKEVKAVVESAVVKTFGEWLDGLIKAADGGGKAADGGGGDKIGNVDAAGGGTKADATSVNGIAGAIKGIVEAAKKVEGVKFEPTDAADAADGDGNKKAGKLFGTGAGATAGDVKDAAAAVGAVSGEQILNAIVTAAGKDGKDGKAAGQAKNAIEAAIGGAGDADFGNDIKKKNDQIAAALVLRGVAKDGKFAGAADETEKVKAVVESAVVKTVGEWLDGLIKAAEGGGKAADGGSDKIGNVAAGAGAGANKESVK
;
A
#
# COMPACT_ATOMS: atom_id res chain seq x y z
N MET A 1 2.48 -9.88 -15.46
CA MET A 1 2.42 -10.78 -14.26
C MET A 1 1.08 -10.68 -13.57
N VAL A 2 0.71 -9.55 -13.00
CA VAL A 2 -0.55 -9.40 -12.20
C VAL A 2 -1.81 -9.87 -12.95
N THR A 3 -1.97 -9.51 -14.21
CA THR A 3 -3.14 -9.93 -15.01
C THR A 3 -3.22 -11.44 -15.25
N ALA A 4 -2.08 -12.12 -15.34
CA ALA A 4 -2.03 -13.57 -15.53
C ALA A 4 -2.30 -14.35 -14.23
N ALA A 5 -1.86 -13.83 -13.10
CA ALA A 5 -2.01 -14.46 -11.78
C ALA A 5 -3.46 -14.58 -11.32
N GLY A 6 -4.33 -13.65 -11.72
CA GLY A 6 -5.76 -13.71 -11.41
C GLY A 6 -6.55 -14.83 -12.08
N GLN A 7 -5.93 -15.63 -12.95
CA GLN A 7 -6.60 -16.73 -13.65
C GLN A 7 -6.39 -18.06 -12.90
N ALA A 8 -7.47 -18.65 -12.42
CA ALA A 8 -7.41 -19.94 -11.73
C ALA A 8 -6.99 -21.09 -12.67
N GLY A 9 -6.28 -22.08 -12.13
CA GLY A 9 -6.06 -23.35 -12.83
C GLY A 9 -4.94 -23.39 -13.87
N GLN A 10 -4.00 -22.44 -13.84
CA GLN A 10 -2.88 -22.38 -14.79
C GLN A 10 -2.06 -23.70 -14.79
N ALA A 11 -2.00 -24.33 -15.93
CA ALA A 11 -1.08 -25.43 -16.22
C ALA A 11 0.02 -24.92 -17.15
N GLY A 12 1.22 -25.48 -17.06
CA GLY A 12 2.29 -25.14 -18.00
C GLY A 12 1.96 -25.56 -19.42
N LYS A 13 2.30 -24.72 -20.38
CA LYS A 13 2.17 -24.98 -21.80
C LYS A 13 3.49 -24.75 -22.52
N LYS A 14 3.66 -25.34 -23.70
CA LYS A 14 4.78 -25.05 -24.58
C LYS A 14 4.74 -23.58 -24.99
N ALA A 15 5.89 -23.04 -25.41
CA ALA A 15 5.98 -21.64 -25.79
C ALA A 15 5.01 -21.24 -26.92
N ASP A 16 4.83 -22.12 -27.91
CA ASP A 16 3.90 -21.93 -29.04
C ASP A 16 2.42 -22.05 -28.65
N GLU A 17 2.12 -22.69 -27.53
CA GLU A 17 0.75 -22.91 -27.05
C GLU A 17 0.35 -21.90 -25.95
N ALA A 18 1.32 -21.25 -25.29
CA ALA A 18 1.07 -20.37 -24.14
C ALA A 18 0.29 -19.12 -24.52
N THR A 19 -0.75 -18.82 -23.75
CA THR A 19 -1.61 -17.63 -23.92
C THR A 19 -1.32 -16.53 -22.91
N ASN A 20 -0.53 -16.83 -21.90
CA ASN A 20 -0.09 -15.88 -20.87
C ASN A 20 1.30 -16.23 -20.29
N ALA A 21 1.85 -15.29 -19.54
CA ALA A 21 3.20 -15.41 -18.99
C ALA A 21 3.38 -16.59 -18.01
N ILE A 22 2.35 -16.95 -17.23
CA ILE A 22 2.43 -18.03 -16.25
C ILE A 22 2.50 -19.38 -16.95
N GLU A 23 1.62 -19.62 -17.93
CA GLU A 23 1.66 -20.85 -18.74
C GLU A 23 3.02 -21.07 -19.39
N ALA A 24 3.61 -19.99 -19.95
CA ALA A 24 4.92 -20.03 -20.56
C ALA A 24 6.05 -20.24 -19.54
N ALA A 25 5.95 -19.61 -18.36
CA ALA A 25 6.95 -19.74 -17.30
C ALA A 25 6.99 -21.15 -16.71
N ILE A 26 5.85 -21.74 -16.43
CA ILE A 26 5.74 -23.14 -15.98
C ILE A 26 6.28 -24.08 -17.09
N GLY A 27 5.88 -23.84 -18.34
CA GLY A 27 6.30 -24.62 -19.50
C GLY A 27 5.56 -25.94 -19.65
N GLY A 28 5.55 -26.48 -20.86
CA GLY A 28 5.01 -27.79 -21.22
C GLY A 28 6.10 -28.79 -21.57
N ALA A 29 5.78 -30.08 -21.58
CA ALA A 29 6.67 -31.13 -22.03
C ALA A 29 6.77 -31.14 -23.56
N GLY A 30 7.95 -31.44 -24.11
CA GLY A 30 8.18 -31.58 -25.53
C GLY A 30 9.39 -30.81 -26.04
N ALA A 31 9.56 -30.78 -27.37
CA ALA A 31 10.66 -30.06 -28.00
C ALA A 31 10.56 -28.54 -27.80
N ALA A 32 11.71 -27.87 -27.88
CA ALA A 32 11.75 -26.40 -27.85
C ALA A 32 10.94 -25.83 -29.03
N ALA A 33 10.16 -24.80 -28.73
CA ALA A 33 9.33 -24.08 -29.69
C ALA A 33 9.51 -22.57 -29.53
N GLU A 34 9.27 -21.85 -30.61
CA GLU A 34 9.14 -20.40 -30.55
C GLU A 34 7.81 -20.01 -29.91
N PHE A 35 7.70 -18.78 -29.42
CA PHE A 35 6.42 -18.29 -28.94
C PHE A 35 5.43 -18.14 -30.09
N GLY A 36 4.23 -18.70 -29.89
CA GLY A 36 3.15 -18.59 -30.88
C GLY A 36 2.78 -17.14 -31.17
N ASP A 37 2.54 -16.80 -32.43
CA ASP A 37 2.30 -15.44 -32.92
C ASP A 37 0.83 -15.14 -33.24
N ASP A 38 -0.08 -16.07 -33.01
CA ASP A 38 -1.53 -15.86 -33.07
C ASP A 38 -1.98 -14.79 -32.03
N ASN A 39 -3.12 -14.18 -32.28
CA ASN A 39 -3.60 -13.06 -31.44
C ASN A 39 -3.84 -13.43 -29.97
N ASP A 40 -4.15 -14.67 -29.68
CA ASP A 40 -4.35 -15.21 -28.33
C ASP A 40 -3.03 -15.67 -27.68
N LYS A 41 -1.94 -15.78 -28.43
CA LYS A 41 -0.60 -16.21 -27.97
C LYS A 41 0.23 -15.02 -27.51
N ILE A 42 1.39 -15.33 -26.94
CA ILE A 42 2.26 -14.30 -26.34
C ILE A 42 3.40 -13.83 -27.24
N GLY A 43 3.62 -14.44 -28.40
CA GLY A 43 4.77 -14.12 -29.26
C GLY A 43 4.87 -12.68 -29.74
N LYS A 44 3.73 -11.98 -29.86
CA LYS A 44 3.66 -10.54 -30.16
C LYS A 44 3.50 -9.64 -28.93
N LYS A 45 3.51 -10.19 -27.72
CA LYS A 45 3.26 -9.49 -26.46
C LYS A 45 4.57 -9.42 -25.65
N ASN A 46 5.43 -8.45 -25.94
CA ASN A 46 6.74 -8.32 -25.33
C ASN A 46 6.70 -8.26 -23.79
N ASP A 47 5.67 -7.64 -23.21
CA ASP A 47 5.42 -7.60 -21.78
C ASP A 47 5.15 -8.99 -21.18
N GLN A 48 4.41 -9.85 -21.89
CA GLN A 48 4.13 -11.22 -21.45
C GLN A 48 5.37 -12.11 -21.58
N ILE A 49 6.16 -11.94 -22.64
CA ILE A 49 7.43 -12.65 -22.81
C ILE A 49 8.40 -12.26 -21.69
N ALA A 50 8.58 -10.97 -21.42
CA ALA A 50 9.43 -10.50 -20.33
C ALA A 50 8.97 -11.02 -18.96
N ALA A 51 7.65 -11.01 -18.71
CA ALA A 51 7.07 -11.56 -17.49
C ALA A 51 7.32 -13.07 -17.35
N ALA A 52 7.21 -13.84 -18.43
CA ALA A 52 7.51 -15.28 -18.43
C ALA A 52 8.99 -15.56 -18.11
N LEU A 53 9.90 -14.76 -18.67
CA LEU A 53 11.33 -14.86 -18.38
C LEU A 53 11.63 -14.60 -16.91
N VAL A 54 11.04 -13.53 -16.34
CA VAL A 54 11.19 -13.19 -14.93
C VAL A 54 10.65 -14.32 -14.04
N LEU A 55 9.43 -14.74 -14.24
CA LEU A 55 8.77 -15.78 -13.45
C LEU A 55 9.56 -17.10 -13.47
N ARG A 56 9.97 -17.57 -14.65
CA ARG A 56 10.77 -18.79 -14.75
C ARG A 56 12.16 -18.60 -14.13
N GLY A 57 12.76 -17.44 -14.30
CA GLY A 57 14.11 -17.13 -13.81
C GLY A 57 14.23 -17.12 -12.30
N VAL A 58 13.16 -16.76 -11.57
CA VAL A 58 13.12 -16.71 -10.11
C VAL A 58 12.46 -17.93 -9.47
N ALA A 59 11.69 -18.70 -10.24
CA ALA A 59 10.92 -19.81 -9.73
C ALA A 59 11.80 -21.04 -9.44
N LYS A 60 11.36 -21.82 -8.44
CA LYS A 60 11.97 -23.10 -8.09
C LYS A 60 12.07 -24.04 -9.29
N SER A 61 13.23 -24.63 -9.52
CA SER A 61 13.53 -25.58 -10.59
C SER A 61 13.40 -25.02 -12.01
N GLY A 62 13.12 -23.72 -12.18
CA GLY A 62 13.03 -23.09 -13.50
C GLY A 62 14.39 -23.05 -14.19
N LYS A 63 14.49 -23.63 -15.39
CA LYS A 63 15.71 -23.62 -16.23
C LYS A 63 15.35 -23.26 -17.65
N PHE A 64 16.20 -22.46 -18.26
CA PHE A 64 16.08 -22.10 -19.66
C PHE A 64 16.88 -23.09 -20.54
N ALA A 65 16.34 -23.42 -21.69
CA ALA A 65 17.09 -24.14 -22.70
C ALA A 65 18.08 -23.18 -23.38
N GLY A 66 19.31 -23.60 -23.55
CA GLY A 66 20.33 -22.83 -24.25
C GLY A 66 21.43 -23.72 -24.77
N ALA A 67 21.92 -23.45 -25.99
CA ALA A 67 23.16 -24.05 -26.45
C ALA A 67 24.30 -23.63 -25.52
N ALA A 68 25.30 -24.47 -25.36
CA ALA A 68 26.40 -24.23 -24.42
C ALA A 68 27.12 -22.87 -24.64
N ASN A 69 27.21 -22.44 -25.90
CA ASN A 69 27.80 -21.17 -26.29
C ASN A 69 26.91 -19.95 -26.01
N ASN A 70 25.58 -20.13 -25.89
CA ASN A 70 24.63 -19.02 -25.68
C ASN A 70 24.09 -18.96 -24.23
N ALA A 71 24.53 -19.85 -23.36
CA ALA A 71 24.03 -19.91 -21.98
C ALA A 71 24.26 -18.60 -21.20
N LYS A 72 25.39 -17.94 -21.44
CA LYS A 72 25.71 -16.64 -20.80
C LYS A 72 24.79 -15.52 -21.26
N GLU A 73 24.44 -15.51 -22.55
CA GLU A 73 23.56 -14.50 -23.14
C GLU A 73 22.12 -14.68 -22.65
N VAL A 74 21.63 -15.91 -22.64
CA VAL A 74 20.30 -16.22 -22.08
C VAL A 74 20.21 -15.78 -20.62
N LYS A 75 21.23 -16.10 -19.82
CA LYS A 75 21.30 -15.70 -18.42
C LYS A 75 21.28 -14.18 -18.29
N ALA A 76 22.07 -13.45 -19.05
CA ALA A 76 22.14 -11.98 -19.01
C ALA A 76 20.79 -11.33 -19.36
N VAL A 77 20.07 -11.86 -20.34
CA VAL A 77 18.72 -11.40 -20.71
C VAL A 77 17.72 -11.61 -19.56
N VAL A 78 17.74 -12.77 -18.92
CA VAL A 78 16.86 -13.08 -17.78
C VAL A 78 17.21 -12.20 -16.57
N GLU A 79 18.49 -12.07 -16.22
CA GLU A 79 18.93 -11.19 -15.13
C GLU A 79 18.56 -9.73 -15.40
N SER A 80 18.70 -9.25 -16.63
CA SER A 80 18.29 -7.90 -17.02
C SER A 80 16.77 -7.71 -16.87
N ALA A 81 15.96 -8.68 -17.28
CA ALA A 81 14.51 -8.61 -17.12
C ALA A 81 14.11 -8.60 -15.65
N VAL A 82 14.74 -9.41 -14.81
CA VAL A 82 14.53 -9.45 -13.35
C VAL A 82 14.91 -8.11 -12.71
N VAL A 83 16.12 -7.61 -12.98
CA VAL A 83 16.61 -6.33 -12.43
C VAL A 83 15.70 -5.18 -12.84
N LYS A 84 15.30 -5.12 -14.12
CA LYS A 84 14.39 -4.07 -14.59
C LYS A 84 13.05 -4.12 -13.87
N THR A 85 12.44 -5.31 -13.77
CA THR A 85 11.12 -5.46 -13.16
C THR A 85 11.11 -5.11 -11.68
N PHE A 86 12.05 -5.64 -10.91
CA PHE A 86 12.11 -5.38 -9.47
C PHE A 86 12.75 -4.04 -9.14
N GLY A 87 13.74 -3.59 -9.95
CA GLY A 87 14.40 -2.30 -9.76
C GLY A 87 13.44 -1.13 -9.89
N GLU A 88 12.65 -1.07 -10.96
CA GLU A 88 11.66 0.00 -11.17
C GLU A 88 10.58 0.01 -10.07
N TRP A 89 10.15 -1.17 -9.62
CA TRP A 89 9.18 -1.28 -8.53
C TRP A 89 9.76 -0.80 -7.20
N LEU A 90 10.96 -1.27 -6.82
CA LEU A 90 11.65 -0.87 -5.59
C LEU A 90 11.96 0.63 -5.59
N ASP A 91 12.41 1.18 -6.72
CA ASP A 91 12.70 2.60 -6.86
C ASP A 91 11.45 3.47 -6.63
N GLY A 92 10.30 3.03 -7.16
CA GLY A 92 9.01 3.68 -6.91
C GLY A 92 8.61 3.63 -5.43
N LEU A 93 8.81 2.50 -4.78
CA LEU A 93 8.53 2.31 -3.36
C LEU A 93 9.45 3.18 -2.48
N ILE A 94 10.76 3.18 -2.78
CA ILE A 94 11.75 3.99 -2.06
C ILE A 94 11.43 5.48 -2.21
N LYS A 95 11.13 5.96 -3.42
CA LYS A 95 10.77 7.36 -3.65
C LYS A 95 9.52 7.78 -2.90
N ALA A 96 8.50 6.91 -2.86
CA ALA A 96 7.28 7.19 -2.10
C ALA A 96 7.55 7.24 -0.59
N ALA A 97 8.35 6.31 -0.06
CA ALA A 97 8.72 6.28 1.35
C ALA A 97 9.58 7.48 1.75
N ASP A 98 10.58 7.85 0.94
CA ASP A 98 11.45 9.02 1.16
C ASP A 98 10.64 10.32 1.12
N GLY A 99 9.72 10.45 0.15
CA GLY A 99 8.81 11.59 0.06
C GLY A 99 7.91 11.71 1.29
N GLY A 100 7.39 10.58 1.79
CA GLY A 100 6.58 10.54 3.02
C GLY A 100 7.40 10.90 4.26
N GLY A 101 8.61 10.36 4.38
CA GLY A 101 9.54 10.70 5.45
C GLY A 101 9.87 12.20 5.49
N LYS A 102 10.22 12.78 4.35
CA LYS A 102 10.48 14.23 4.24
C LYS A 102 9.25 15.09 4.55
N ALA A 103 8.06 14.64 4.19
CA ALA A 103 6.82 15.35 4.50
C ALA A 103 6.50 15.32 6.01
N ALA A 104 6.80 14.20 6.66
CA ALA A 104 6.63 14.03 8.11
C ALA A 104 7.77 14.67 8.93
N ASP A 105 8.95 14.80 8.35
CA ASP A 105 10.14 15.35 8.99
C ASP A 105 10.10 16.88 8.99
N GLY A 106 9.42 17.45 9.93
CA GLY A 106 9.30 18.89 9.97
C GLY A 106 9.20 19.50 11.34
N GLY A 107 9.12 18.70 12.35
CA GLY A 107 9.01 19.19 13.71
C GLY A 107 10.11 18.63 14.59
N GLY A 108 11.22 19.32 14.73
CA GLY A 108 12.27 18.90 15.65
C GLY A 108 11.70 18.55 17.03
N GLY A 109 11.63 17.25 17.34
CA GLY A 109 11.20 16.75 18.66
C GLY A 109 9.70 16.55 18.85
N ASP A 110 8.86 16.83 17.88
CA ASP A 110 7.42 16.56 17.99
C ASP A 110 7.15 15.05 17.91
N LYS A 111 6.42 14.56 18.89
CA LYS A 111 6.01 13.15 18.96
C LYS A 111 4.71 12.95 18.21
N ILE A 112 4.50 11.69 17.73
CA ILE A 112 3.22 11.31 17.15
C ILE A 112 2.08 11.65 18.11
N GLY A 113 1.03 12.29 17.59
CA GLY A 113 -0.15 12.62 18.38
C GLY A 113 0.04 13.79 19.34
N ASN A 114 0.87 14.76 18.99
CA ASN A 114 1.12 15.93 19.81
C ASN A 114 -0.18 16.69 20.18
N VAL A 115 -0.36 17.03 21.44
CA VAL A 115 -1.56 17.68 21.98
C VAL A 115 -1.17 19.02 22.62
N ASP A 116 -1.94 20.06 22.37
CA ASP A 116 -1.74 21.35 23.03
C ASP A 116 -2.43 21.36 24.40
N ALA A 117 -1.64 21.24 25.46
CA ALA A 117 -2.14 21.23 26.84
C ALA A 117 -2.72 22.59 27.30
N ALA A 118 -2.51 23.68 26.55
CA ALA A 118 -3.11 24.98 26.82
C ALA A 118 -4.55 25.12 26.30
N GLY A 119 -5.07 24.10 25.64
CA GLY A 119 -6.48 23.95 25.21
C GLY A 119 -6.70 23.88 23.72
N GLY A 120 -6.33 24.87 22.93
CA GLY A 120 -6.56 24.88 21.48
C GLY A 120 -5.49 24.13 20.71
N GLY A 121 -5.87 23.29 19.75
CA GLY A 121 -4.91 22.63 18.84
C GLY A 121 -4.30 23.60 17.81
N THR A 122 -3.34 23.12 17.05
CA THR A 122 -2.71 23.87 15.95
C THR A 122 -2.98 23.16 14.62
N LYS A 123 -3.25 23.95 13.58
CA LYS A 123 -3.39 23.44 12.22
C LYS A 123 -2.11 22.71 11.80
N ALA A 124 -2.28 21.59 11.11
CA ALA A 124 -1.13 20.94 10.49
C ALA A 124 -0.68 21.68 9.23
N ASP A 125 0.60 21.58 8.90
CA ASP A 125 1.13 22.07 7.62
C ASP A 125 0.49 21.33 6.46
N ALA A 126 -0.12 22.07 5.54
CA ALA A 126 -0.86 21.50 4.42
C ALA A 126 0.05 20.70 3.48
N THR A 127 1.29 21.15 3.26
CA THR A 127 2.26 20.48 2.41
C THR A 127 2.66 19.14 3.03
N SER A 128 2.85 19.12 4.35
CA SER A 128 3.16 17.90 5.11
C SER A 128 2.02 16.88 5.04
N VAL A 129 0.78 17.28 5.34
CA VAL A 129 -0.38 16.36 5.28
C VAL A 129 -0.57 15.80 3.89
N ASN A 130 -0.53 16.66 2.84
CA ASN A 130 -0.67 16.22 1.46
C ASN A 130 0.49 15.32 1.02
N GLY A 131 1.72 15.63 1.43
CA GLY A 131 2.91 14.83 1.14
C GLY A 131 2.83 13.44 1.76
N ILE A 132 2.43 13.34 3.03
CA ILE A 132 2.24 12.07 3.74
C ILE A 132 1.13 11.24 3.06
N ALA A 133 -0.03 11.86 2.79
CA ALA A 133 -1.14 11.17 2.13
C ALA A 133 -0.77 10.68 0.72
N GLY A 134 -0.04 11.50 -0.05
CA GLY A 134 0.49 11.14 -1.36
C GLY A 134 1.50 9.99 -1.30
N ALA A 135 2.39 9.99 -0.30
CA ALA A 135 3.34 8.91 -0.07
C ALA A 135 2.64 7.60 0.28
N ILE A 136 1.69 7.63 1.21
CA ILE A 136 0.87 6.45 1.55
C ILE A 136 0.16 5.91 0.31
N LYS A 137 -0.44 6.79 -0.50
CA LYS A 137 -1.06 6.40 -1.77
C LYS A 137 -0.04 5.72 -2.70
N GLY A 138 1.13 6.31 -2.89
CA GLY A 138 2.20 5.75 -3.74
C GLY A 138 2.67 4.38 -3.26
N ILE A 139 2.84 4.20 -1.95
CA ILE A 139 3.22 2.92 -1.35
C ILE A 139 2.14 1.86 -1.55
N VAL A 140 0.88 2.20 -1.28
CA VAL A 140 -0.27 1.29 -1.47
C VAL A 140 -0.43 0.90 -2.94
N GLU A 141 -0.31 1.85 -3.86
CA GLU A 141 -0.37 1.59 -5.30
C GLU A 141 0.80 0.73 -5.79
N ALA A 142 2.00 0.93 -5.24
CA ALA A 142 3.14 0.07 -5.52
C ALA A 142 2.94 -1.35 -4.96
N ALA A 143 2.43 -1.46 -3.73
CA ALA A 143 2.12 -2.74 -3.11
C ALA A 143 1.06 -3.54 -3.87
N LYS A 144 0.01 -2.89 -4.35
CA LYS A 144 -1.03 -3.52 -5.20
C LYS A 144 -0.50 -4.16 -6.48
N LYS A 145 0.68 -3.74 -6.97
CA LYS A 145 1.34 -4.35 -8.13
C LYS A 145 2.04 -5.66 -7.81
N VAL A 146 2.20 -6.00 -6.54
CA VAL A 146 2.81 -7.25 -6.10
C VAL A 146 1.71 -8.29 -5.94
N GLU A 147 1.88 -9.42 -6.60
CA GLU A 147 0.97 -10.55 -6.45
C GLU A 147 1.02 -11.11 -5.02
N GLY A 148 -0.15 -11.44 -4.48
CA GLY A 148 -0.27 -11.93 -3.11
C GLY A 148 -0.45 -10.82 -2.06
N VAL A 149 -0.18 -9.56 -2.38
CA VAL A 149 -0.55 -8.42 -1.55
C VAL A 149 -1.99 -8.01 -1.88
N LYS A 150 -2.93 -8.53 -1.12
CA LYS A 150 -4.33 -8.14 -1.25
C LYS A 150 -4.57 -6.88 -0.41
N PHE A 151 -4.85 -5.78 -1.07
CA PHE A 151 -5.41 -4.58 -0.48
C PHE A 151 -6.83 -4.43 -1.03
N GLU A 152 -7.76 -5.08 -0.38
CA GLU A 152 -9.18 -5.10 -0.72
C GLU A 152 -10.00 -4.72 0.52
N PRO A 153 -9.87 -3.47 1.02
CA PRO A 153 -10.60 -3.06 2.20
C PRO A 153 -12.11 -3.12 1.91
N THR A 154 -12.83 -3.76 2.80
CA THR A 154 -14.30 -3.64 2.81
C THR A 154 -14.67 -2.22 3.18
N ASP A 155 -15.83 -1.74 2.72
CA ASP A 155 -16.34 -0.44 3.15
C ASP A 155 -16.50 -0.40 4.68
N ALA A 156 -16.04 0.70 5.27
CA ALA A 156 -16.23 0.90 6.70
C ALA A 156 -17.72 1.14 6.99
N ALA A 157 -18.22 0.48 8.01
CA ALA A 157 -19.59 0.73 8.46
C ALA A 157 -19.72 2.17 9.01
N ASP A 158 -20.76 2.86 8.58
CA ASP A 158 -21.12 4.14 9.17
C ASP A 158 -21.48 3.97 10.66
N ALA A 159 -21.23 4.99 11.46
CA ALA A 159 -21.66 4.98 12.85
C ALA A 159 -23.21 4.84 12.94
N ALA A 160 -23.67 3.95 13.78
CA ALA A 160 -25.10 3.58 13.87
C ALA A 160 -26.00 4.72 14.38
N ASP A 161 -25.47 5.58 15.25
CA ASP A 161 -26.25 6.67 15.85
C ASP A 161 -26.45 7.85 14.88
N GLY A 162 -27.58 8.55 15.02
CA GLY A 162 -27.95 9.69 14.16
C GLY A 162 -26.89 10.78 14.08
N ASP A 163 -26.19 11.03 15.18
CA ASP A 163 -25.12 12.01 15.30
C ASP A 163 -23.73 11.43 14.95
N GLY A 164 -23.57 10.11 14.92
CA GLY A 164 -22.29 9.46 14.69
C GLY A 164 -21.23 9.88 15.72
N ASN A 165 -19.98 9.88 15.30
CA ASN A 165 -18.83 10.30 16.11
C ASN A 165 -18.44 11.77 15.86
N LYS A 166 -19.46 12.65 15.72
CA LYS A 166 -19.25 14.05 15.32
C LYS A 166 -18.32 14.83 16.24
N LYS A 167 -18.40 14.57 17.56
CA LYS A 167 -17.63 15.31 18.57
C LYS A 167 -16.12 15.13 18.44
N ALA A 168 -15.66 14.03 17.79
CA ALA A 168 -14.26 13.87 17.45
C ALA A 168 -13.68 15.06 16.64
N GLY A 169 -14.54 15.82 15.96
CA GLY A 169 -14.14 17.04 15.24
C GLY A 169 -13.49 18.09 16.12
N LYS A 170 -13.85 18.17 17.40
CA LYS A 170 -13.28 19.13 18.35
C LYS A 170 -11.80 18.88 18.67
N LEU A 171 -11.30 17.66 18.49
CA LEU A 171 -9.87 17.39 18.60
C LEU A 171 -9.04 18.17 17.57
N PHE A 172 -9.69 18.59 16.47
CA PHE A 172 -9.07 19.35 15.37
C PHE A 172 -9.26 20.88 15.52
N GLY A 173 -9.92 21.31 16.59
CA GLY A 173 -10.18 22.72 16.86
C GLY A 173 -8.94 23.51 17.28
N THR A 174 -9.02 24.84 17.20
CA THR A 174 -7.94 25.77 17.56
C THR A 174 -8.33 26.69 18.72
N GLY A 175 -9.49 26.52 19.31
CA GLY A 175 -10.03 27.38 20.39
C GLY A 175 -10.00 26.73 21.75
N ALA A 176 -10.89 25.81 22.04
CA ALA A 176 -11.02 25.17 23.35
C ALA A 176 -10.48 23.74 23.33
N GLY A 177 -10.07 23.24 24.50
CA GLY A 177 -9.63 21.85 24.66
C GLY A 177 -10.76 20.85 24.47
N ALA A 178 -10.49 19.76 23.78
CA ALA A 178 -11.46 18.65 23.66
C ALA A 178 -11.70 18.00 25.02
N THR A 179 -12.96 17.64 25.27
CA THR A 179 -13.44 17.01 26.49
C THR A 179 -13.42 15.49 26.41
N ALA A 180 -13.65 14.80 27.54
CA ALA A 180 -13.76 13.34 27.59
C ALA A 180 -14.80 12.77 26.59
N GLY A 181 -15.90 13.49 26.35
CA GLY A 181 -16.92 13.08 25.37
C GLY A 181 -16.42 13.14 23.92
N ASP A 182 -15.58 14.12 23.61
CA ASP A 182 -14.99 14.31 22.28
C ASP A 182 -13.92 13.24 22.00
N VAL A 183 -13.12 12.92 23.01
CA VAL A 183 -12.13 11.83 22.97
C VAL A 183 -12.79 10.47 22.83
N LYS A 184 -13.92 10.25 23.51
CA LYS A 184 -14.71 9.00 23.40
C LYS A 184 -15.20 8.77 21.98
N ASP A 185 -15.73 9.80 21.31
CA ASP A 185 -16.18 9.69 19.91
C ASP A 185 -15.00 9.36 18.97
N ALA A 186 -13.84 9.99 19.19
CA ALA A 186 -12.63 9.68 18.42
C ALA A 186 -12.17 8.21 18.62
N ALA A 187 -12.16 7.75 19.88
CA ALA A 187 -11.81 6.37 20.21
C ALA A 187 -12.80 5.36 19.60
N ALA A 188 -14.10 5.69 19.62
CA ALA A 188 -15.13 4.86 19.00
C ALA A 188 -14.92 4.74 17.47
N ALA A 189 -14.61 5.86 16.79
CA ALA A 189 -14.33 5.85 15.36
C ALA A 189 -13.11 4.96 15.02
N VAL A 190 -12.00 5.11 15.76
CA VAL A 190 -10.80 4.27 15.58
C VAL A 190 -11.07 2.81 15.90
N GLY A 191 -11.85 2.54 16.94
CA GLY A 191 -12.23 1.16 17.32
C GLY A 191 -13.07 0.43 16.27
N ALA A 192 -13.89 1.17 15.52
CA ALA A 192 -14.86 0.63 14.56
C ALA A 192 -14.28 0.25 13.20
N VAL A 193 -13.01 0.58 12.91
CA VAL A 193 -12.40 0.39 11.59
C VAL A 193 -11.12 -0.44 11.65
N SER A 194 -10.78 -1.09 10.53
CA SER A 194 -9.49 -1.76 10.33
C SER A 194 -8.41 -0.79 9.82
N GLY A 195 -7.15 -1.16 9.93
CA GLY A 195 -6.05 -0.38 9.37
C GLY A 195 -6.13 -0.24 7.85
N GLU A 196 -6.60 -1.27 7.15
CA GLU A 196 -6.83 -1.22 5.70
C GLU A 196 -7.93 -0.20 5.33
N GLN A 197 -9.00 -0.10 6.13
CA GLN A 197 -10.05 0.88 5.91
C GLN A 197 -9.54 2.31 6.11
N ILE A 198 -8.69 2.53 7.13
CA ILE A 198 -8.03 3.82 7.36
C ILE A 198 -7.12 4.17 6.17
N LEU A 199 -6.28 3.24 5.72
CA LEU A 199 -5.42 3.42 4.55
C LEU A 199 -6.24 3.75 3.30
N ASN A 200 -7.35 3.06 3.06
CA ASN A 200 -8.24 3.32 1.94
C ASN A 200 -8.84 4.73 1.98
N ALA A 201 -9.24 5.20 3.16
CA ALA A 201 -9.72 6.56 3.35
C ALA A 201 -8.64 7.61 3.03
N ILE A 202 -7.39 7.38 3.45
CA ILE A 202 -6.24 8.25 3.12
C ILE A 202 -5.98 8.25 1.61
N VAL A 203 -5.89 7.08 0.98
CA VAL A 203 -5.64 6.92 -0.46
C VAL A 203 -6.73 7.60 -1.30
N THR A 204 -7.98 7.41 -0.89
CA THR A 204 -9.14 8.04 -1.54
C THR A 204 -9.11 9.55 -1.42
N ALA A 205 -8.79 10.08 -0.22
CA ALA A 205 -8.65 11.52 -0.01
C ALA A 205 -7.47 12.10 -0.81
N ALA A 206 -6.33 11.39 -0.87
CA ALA A 206 -5.15 11.80 -1.65
C ALA A 206 -5.39 11.83 -3.17
N GLY A 207 -6.39 11.10 -3.67
CA GLY A 207 -6.80 11.12 -5.08
C GLY A 207 -7.72 12.26 -5.49
N LYS A 208 -8.21 13.07 -4.54
CA LYS A 208 -9.15 14.18 -4.80
C LYS A 208 -8.42 15.52 -4.92
N ASP A 209 -9.02 16.45 -5.67
CA ASP A 209 -8.58 17.85 -5.71
C ASP A 209 -9.05 18.62 -4.46
N GLY A 210 -8.50 19.83 -4.23
CA GLY A 210 -8.95 20.71 -3.15
C GLY A 210 -8.49 20.27 -1.77
N LYS A 211 -7.19 20.11 -1.60
CA LYS A 211 -6.55 19.63 -0.35
C LYS A 211 -6.15 20.75 0.59
N ASP A 212 -7.02 21.75 0.73
CA ASP A 212 -6.87 22.83 1.69
C ASP A 212 -7.52 22.48 3.02
N GLY A 213 -6.98 23.02 4.13
CA GLY A 213 -7.56 22.76 5.45
C GLY A 213 -8.94 23.39 5.63
N LYS A 214 -9.84 22.68 6.26
CA LYS A 214 -11.18 23.13 6.64
C LYS A 214 -11.43 22.88 8.12
N ALA A 215 -12.23 23.76 8.74
CA ALA A 215 -12.77 23.45 10.08
C ALA A 215 -13.54 22.13 10.04
N ALA A 216 -13.55 21.38 11.14
CA ALA A 216 -14.15 20.04 11.20
C ALA A 216 -15.58 19.99 10.67
N GLY A 217 -16.40 21.02 10.93
CA GLY A 217 -17.78 21.11 10.46
C GLY A 217 -17.95 21.33 8.95
N GLN A 218 -16.87 21.70 8.26
CA GLN A 218 -16.84 21.98 6.82
C GLN A 218 -16.00 21.00 6.01
N ALA A 219 -15.20 20.16 6.68
CA ALA A 219 -14.33 19.19 6.05
C ALA A 219 -15.14 18.10 5.35
N LYS A 220 -14.76 17.74 4.13
CA LYS A 220 -15.42 16.73 3.29
C LYS A 220 -14.63 15.43 3.18
N ASN A 221 -13.38 15.42 3.63
CA ASN A 221 -12.49 14.28 3.60
C ASN A 221 -11.43 14.37 4.73
N ALA A 222 -10.71 13.29 4.93
CA ALA A 222 -9.70 13.17 5.98
C ALA A 222 -8.56 14.20 5.87
N ILE A 223 -8.15 14.58 4.66
CA ILE A 223 -7.07 15.55 4.44
C ILE A 223 -7.50 16.94 4.87
N GLU A 224 -8.68 17.41 4.44
CA GLU A 224 -9.21 18.71 4.83
C GLU A 224 -9.35 18.82 6.36
N ALA A 225 -9.83 17.75 7.00
CA ALA A 225 -9.97 17.67 8.45
C ALA A 225 -8.59 17.66 9.15
N ALA A 226 -7.63 16.88 8.63
CA ALA A 226 -6.30 16.77 9.21
C ALA A 226 -5.53 18.09 9.17
N ILE A 227 -5.54 18.82 8.07
CA ILE A 227 -4.95 20.14 7.96
C ILE A 227 -5.67 21.09 8.92
N GLY A 228 -7.00 21.08 8.91
CA GLY A 228 -7.84 21.84 9.83
C GLY A 228 -8.10 23.28 9.41
N GLY A 229 -9.08 23.88 10.03
CA GLY A 229 -9.49 25.28 9.90
C GLY A 229 -9.50 25.98 11.25
N ALA A 230 -9.90 27.25 11.26
CA ALA A 230 -10.06 28.00 12.51
C ALA A 230 -11.37 27.61 13.22
N GLY A 231 -11.35 27.68 14.55
CA GLY A 231 -12.49 27.45 15.43
C GLY A 231 -12.67 26.01 15.86
N ASP A 232 -13.63 25.79 16.75
CA ASP A 232 -13.98 24.49 17.30
C ASP A 232 -15.34 24.08 16.74
N ALA A 233 -15.41 22.91 16.13
CA ALA A 233 -16.63 22.41 15.58
C ALA A 233 -16.70 20.88 15.66
N ASP A 234 -17.88 20.35 15.80
CA ASP A 234 -18.19 18.96 15.53
C ASP A 234 -17.98 18.67 14.02
N PHE A 235 -17.71 17.43 13.66
CA PHE A 235 -17.69 17.04 12.25
C PHE A 235 -19.07 17.22 11.59
N GLY A 236 -19.04 17.77 10.36
CA GLY A 236 -20.21 17.92 9.52
C GLY A 236 -20.72 16.60 8.94
N ASN A 237 -21.81 16.69 8.15
CA ASN A 237 -22.49 15.53 7.57
C ASN A 237 -21.61 14.64 6.71
N ASP A 238 -20.58 15.19 6.08
CA ASP A 238 -19.68 14.46 5.18
C ASP A 238 -18.77 13.48 5.94
N ILE A 239 -18.43 13.76 7.21
CA ILE A 239 -17.47 12.98 8.01
C ILE A 239 -18.08 12.37 9.26
N LYS A 240 -19.03 13.00 9.93
CA LYS A 240 -19.51 12.63 11.28
C LYS A 240 -19.85 11.14 11.49
N LYS A 241 -20.28 10.45 10.43
CA LYS A 241 -20.61 9.01 10.46
C LYS A 241 -19.52 8.13 9.83
N LYS A 242 -18.56 8.71 9.15
CA LYS A 242 -17.49 8.02 8.43
C LYS A 242 -16.31 7.75 9.36
N ASN A 243 -16.35 6.62 10.07
CA ASN A 243 -15.36 6.24 11.06
C ASN A 243 -13.94 6.15 10.44
N ASP A 244 -13.84 5.66 9.22
CA ASP A 244 -12.61 5.58 8.43
C ASP A 244 -12.01 6.96 8.13
N GLN A 245 -12.85 7.94 7.78
CA GLN A 245 -12.41 9.32 7.52
C GLN A 245 -11.95 10.02 8.81
N ILE A 246 -12.65 9.78 9.92
CA ILE A 246 -12.25 10.31 11.24
C ILE A 246 -10.90 9.73 11.65
N ALA A 247 -10.74 8.40 11.59
CA ALA A 247 -9.49 7.74 11.94
C ALA A 247 -8.34 8.16 11.01
N ALA A 248 -8.58 8.28 9.70
CA ALA A 248 -7.61 8.76 8.73
C ALA A 248 -7.15 10.20 9.01
N ALA A 249 -8.07 11.09 9.40
CA ALA A 249 -7.74 12.46 9.79
C ALA A 249 -6.86 12.49 11.06
N LEU A 250 -7.15 11.64 12.05
CA LEU A 250 -6.33 11.51 13.26
C LEU A 250 -4.90 11.05 12.92
N VAL A 251 -4.76 10.03 12.05
CA VAL A 251 -3.45 9.55 11.59
C VAL A 251 -2.69 10.67 10.88
N LEU A 252 -3.29 11.29 9.88
CA LEU A 252 -2.62 12.31 9.07
C LEU A 252 -2.17 13.52 9.90
N ARG A 253 -3.02 14.07 10.79
CA ARG A 253 -2.62 15.16 11.67
C ARG A 253 -1.58 14.72 12.69
N GLY A 254 -1.72 13.50 13.22
CA GLY A 254 -0.84 12.96 14.27
C GLY A 254 0.61 12.78 13.83
N VAL A 255 0.86 12.62 12.52
CA VAL A 255 2.21 12.46 11.96
C VAL A 255 2.69 13.66 11.14
N ALA A 256 1.83 14.65 10.91
CA ALA A 256 2.17 15.84 10.13
C ALA A 256 2.89 16.89 10.95
N LYS A 257 3.70 17.68 10.24
CA LYS A 257 4.36 18.87 10.78
C LYS A 257 3.36 19.87 11.35
N ASP A 258 3.71 20.48 12.49
CA ASP A 258 2.98 21.54 13.19
C ASP A 258 1.58 21.15 13.69
N GLY A 259 1.08 19.97 13.34
CA GLY A 259 -0.24 19.49 13.74
C GLY A 259 -0.31 19.16 15.23
N LYS A 260 -1.16 19.87 15.98
CA LYS A 260 -1.45 19.57 17.39
C LYS A 260 -2.95 19.39 17.57
N PHE A 261 -3.31 18.41 18.35
CA PHE A 261 -4.70 18.21 18.73
C PHE A 261 -5.10 19.12 19.89
N ALA A 262 -6.36 19.54 19.90
CA ALA A 262 -6.94 20.18 21.06
C ALA A 262 -7.22 19.14 22.14
N GLY A 263 -6.84 19.42 23.37
CA GLY A 263 -7.12 18.57 24.53
C GLY A 263 -7.20 19.37 25.80
N ALA A 264 -8.24 19.17 26.61
CA ALA A 264 -8.22 19.67 27.98
C ALA A 264 -7.05 19.03 28.74
N ALA A 265 -6.52 19.70 29.77
CA ALA A 265 -5.30 19.26 30.44
C ALA A 265 -5.38 17.82 31.00
N ASP A 266 -6.56 17.39 31.42
CA ASP A 266 -6.86 16.05 31.95
C ASP A 266 -7.14 15.00 30.84
N GLU A 267 -7.28 15.44 29.59
CA GLU A 267 -7.56 14.57 28.43
C GLU A 267 -6.36 14.40 27.51
N THR A 268 -5.28 15.13 27.69
CA THR A 268 -4.09 15.13 26.81
C THR A 268 -3.55 13.72 26.53
N GLU A 269 -3.33 12.92 27.56
CA GLU A 269 -2.81 11.56 27.41
C GLU A 269 -3.79 10.62 26.73
N LYS A 270 -5.10 10.82 26.90
CA LYS A 270 -6.14 10.02 26.23
C LYS A 270 -6.24 10.37 24.75
N VAL A 271 -6.18 11.65 24.38
CA VAL A 271 -6.11 12.10 22.98
C VAL A 271 -4.92 11.48 22.30
N LYS A 272 -3.73 11.57 22.92
CA LYS A 272 -2.51 10.97 22.41
C LYS A 272 -2.64 9.47 22.20
N ALA A 273 -3.16 8.73 23.18
CA ALA A 273 -3.36 7.29 23.10
C ALA A 273 -4.30 6.89 21.93
N VAL A 274 -5.36 7.66 21.68
CA VAL A 274 -6.27 7.42 20.55
C VAL A 274 -5.56 7.62 19.22
N VAL A 275 -4.76 8.68 19.08
CA VAL A 275 -4.00 8.95 17.85
C VAL A 275 -2.93 7.89 17.61
N GLU A 276 -2.16 7.55 18.66
CA GLU A 276 -1.16 6.47 18.59
C GLU A 276 -1.82 5.12 18.19
N SER A 277 -2.97 4.80 18.76
CA SER A 277 -3.74 3.61 18.40
C SER A 277 -4.15 3.62 16.92
N ALA A 278 -4.61 4.75 16.40
CA ALA A 278 -4.97 4.87 14.99
C ALA A 278 -3.75 4.66 14.08
N VAL A 279 -2.60 5.26 14.42
CA VAL A 279 -1.35 5.10 13.66
C VAL A 279 -0.85 3.66 13.70
N VAL A 280 -0.78 3.05 14.89
CA VAL A 280 -0.32 1.65 15.04
C VAL A 280 -1.21 0.68 14.28
N LYS A 281 -2.53 0.87 14.35
CA LYS A 281 -3.49 0.05 13.61
C LYS A 281 -3.29 0.16 12.09
N THR A 282 -3.11 1.39 11.60
CA THR A 282 -2.93 1.68 10.18
C THR A 282 -1.64 1.07 9.63
N VAL A 283 -0.52 1.26 10.35
CA VAL A 283 0.81 0.81 9.92
C VAL A 283 1.00 -0.68 10.19
N GLY A 284 0.52 -1.17 11.36
CA GLY A 284 0.73 -2.55 11.81
C GLY A 284 0.07 -3.57 10.90
N GLU A 285 -1.22 -3.41 10.60
CA GLU A 285 -1.96 -4.35 9.75
C GLU A 285 -1.39 -4.38 8.32
N TRP A 286 -0.98 -3.23 7.81
CA TRP A 286 -0.40 -3.14 6.47
C TRP A 286 1.00 -3.78 6.39
N LEU A 287 1.88 -3.53 7.38
CA LEU A 287 3.20 -4.14 7.46
C LEU A 287 3.11 -5.66 7.60
N ASP A 288 2.17 -6.15 8.41
CA ASP A 288 1.93 -7.58 8.59
C ASP A 288 1.55 -8.27 7.27
N GLY A 289 0.69 -7.61 6.47
CA GLY A 289 0.35 -8.05 5.12
C GLY A 289 1.55 -8.09 4.17
N LEU A 290 2.39 -7.06 4.17
CA LEU A 290 3.60 -7.00 3.36
C LEU A 290 4.63 -8.05 3.77
N ILE A 291 4.83 -8.27 5.08
CA ILE A 291 5.75 -9.29 5.60
C ILE A 291 5.29 -10.67 5.15
N LYS A 292 4.01 -11.00 5.32
CA LYS A 292 3.44 -12.29 4.90
C LYS A 292 3.59 -12.52 3.39
N ALA A 293 3.37 -11.48 2.58
CA ALA A 293 3.55 -11.55 1.13
C ALA A 293 5.02 -11.75 0.75
N ALA A 294 5.95 -11.04 1.40
CA ALA A 294 7.39 -11.18 1.17
C ALA A 294 7.89 -12.56 1.57
N GLU A 295 7.44 -13.11 2.70
CA GLU A 295 7.76 -14.47 3.14
C GLU A 295 7.21 -15.53 2.16
N GLY A 296 5.98 -15.35 1.69
CA GLY A 296 5.36 -16.22 0.68
C GLY A 296 6.17 -16.23 -0.62
N GLY A 297 6.51 -15.05 -1.13
CA GLY A 297 7.35 -14.89 -2.32
C GLY A 297 8.75 -15.47 -2.14
N GLY A 298 9.38 -15.25 -0.98
CA GLY A 298 10.67 -15.83 -0.64
C GLY A 298 10.65 -17.36 -0.62
N LYS A 299 9.63 -17.96 -0.02
CA LYS A 299 9.44 -19.42 0.00
C LYS A 299 9.19 -19.98 -1.40
N ALA A 300 8.43 -19.27 -2.25
CA ALA A 300 8.18 -19.68 -3.63
C ALA A 300 9.46 -19.62 -4.48
N ALA A 301 10.30 -18.60 -4.28
CA ALA A 301 11.56 -18.41 -4.98
C ALA A 301 12.72 -19.26 -4.42
N ASP A 302 12.55 -19.90 -3.26
CA ASP A 302 13.59 -20.74 -2.63
C ASP A 302 13.79 -22.04 -3.43
N GLY A 303 14.61 -21.94 -4.45
CA GLY A 303 15.02 -23.01 -5.36
C GLY A 303 16.19 -23.86 -4.86
N GLY A 304 16.63 -23.67 -3.65
CA GLY A 304 17.85 -24.30 -3.13
C GLY A 304 19.11 -23.65 -3.72
N SER A 305 20.04 -24.41 -4.27
CA SER A 305 21.28 -23.90 -4.87
C SER A 305 21.12 -23.30 -6.27
N ASP A 306 19.89 -23.26 -6.79
CA ASP A 306 19.64 -22.74 -8.15
C ASP A 306 19.75 -21.21 -8.16
N LYS A 307 20.54 -20.69 -9.08
CA LYS A 307 20.72 -19.25 -9.28
C LYS A 307 19.66 -18.70 -10.23
N ILE A 308 19.32 -17.41 -10.08
CA ILE A 308 18.45 -16.70 -11.02
C ILE A 308 18.96 -16.90 -12.47
N GLY A 309 18.05 -17.21 -13.36
CA GLY A 309 18.34 -17.38 -14.76
C GLY A 309 19.15 -18.65 -15.08
N ASN A 310 18.99 -19.71 -14.31
CA ASN A 310 19.73 -20.98 -14.53
C ASN A 310 19.44 -21.54 -15.93
N VAL A 311 20.51 -21.91 -16.65
CA VAL A 311 20.44 -22.42 -18.04
C VAL A 311 20.97 -23.83 -18.07
N ALA A 312 20.19 -24.78 -18.61
CA ALA A 312 20.63 -26.14 -18.87
C ALA A 312 21.26 -26.23 -20.26
N ALA A 313 22.42 -26.85 -20.34
CA ALA A 313 23.01 -27.23 -21.62
C ALA A 313 22.16 -28.35 -22.26
N GLY A 314 21.33 -27.99 -23.22
CA GLY A 314 20.35 -28.89 -23.84
C GLY A 314 18.89 -28.49 -23.52
N ALA A 315 18.06 -29.46 -23.17
CA ALA A 315 16.66 -29.21 -22.86
C ALA A 315 16.48 -28.44 -21.55
N GLY A 316 15.73 -27.36 -21.54
CA GLY A 316 15.33 -26.64 -20.33
C GLY A 316 14.37 -27.49 -19.48
N ALA A 317 14.27 -27.18 -18.19
CA ALA A 317 13.26 -27.74 -17.31
C ALA A 317 12.18 -26.69 -17.01
N GLY A 318 10.93 -27.10 -16.98
CA GLY A 318 9.83 -26.28 -16.55
C GLY A 318 9.98 -25.83 -15.09
N ALA A 319 9.45 -24.66 -14.76
CA ALA A 319 9.42 -24.18 -13.40
C ALA A 319 8.38 -24.94 -12.57
N ASN A 320 8.59 -25.02 -11.27
CA ASN A 320 7.61 -25.57 -10.35
C ASN A 320 6.34 -24.71 -10.38
N LYS A 321 5.20 -25.36 -10.62
CA LYS A 321 3.90 -24.68 -10.81
C LYS A 321 3.51 -23.83 -9.60
N GLU A 322 3.73 -24.35 -8.39
CA GLU A 322 3.37 -23.64 -7.14
C GLU A 322 4.31 -22.46 -6.85
N SER A 323 5.52 -22.50 -7.39
CA SER A 323 6.50 -21.43 -7.27
C SER A 323 6.28 -20.28 -8.25
N VAL A 324 5.59 -20.53 -9.38
CA VAL A 324 5.30 -19.52 -10.41
C VAL A 324 4.01 -18.77 -10.13
N LYS A 325 3.07 -19.38 -9.49
CA LYS A 325 1.78 -18.80 -9.09
C LYS A 325 1.92 -17.89 -7.90
#